data_01c7ad5e6696b5a63d2597477fc5bdf3
#
_entry.id   01c7ad5e6696b5a63d2597477fc5bdf3
#
_cell.length_a   1.000
_cell.length_b   1.000
_cell.length_c   1.000
_cell.angle_alpha   90.00
_cell.angle_beta   90.00
_cell.angle_gamma   90.00
#
_symmetry.space_group_name_H-M   'P 1'
#
loop_
_entity.id
_entity.type
_entity.pdbx_description
1 polymer ?
#
loop_
_entity_poly.entity_id
_entity_poly.type
_entity_poly.pdbx_seq_one_letter_code
_entity_poly.pdbx_strand_id
1 'polypeptide(L)'
;LILPVLLLTVGYMLSSVAHRSSIICILLCLAIVAFECYLKGVFPIIGFAIAAPFAAYILWHSKYNVEPVKALFYETSLMLPIGIIILPSVNFTLISDWELNEMLYLSILGILTVLPLLLFVSSTKVVSFDILSIYQLLSPVLGISIGIVLYNQSIEGHTFISYSALIFVLISYNLYLFSTKAKNHV
;
A
#
# COMPACT_ATOMS: atom_id res chain seq x y z
N LEU A 1 -6.68 1.36 5.11
CA LEU A 1 -6.58 0.53 6.35
C LEU A 1 -6.22 -0.95 6.07
N ILE A 2 -6.74 -1.57 5.00
CA ILE A 2 -6.60 -3.02 4.75
C ILE A 2 -5.16 -3.42 4.39
N LEU A 3 -4.47 -2.65 3.56
CA LEU A 3 -3.15 -3.01 3.04
C LEU A 3 -2.08 -3.22 4.12
N PRO A 4 -1.90 -2.33 5.12
CA PRO A 4 -0.94 -2.56 6.20
C PRO A 4 -1.22 -3.84 6.99
N VAL A 5 -2.50 -4.17 7.20
CA VAL A 5 -2.92 -5.38 7.92
C VAL A 5 -2.59 -6.63 7.10
N LEU A 6 -2.84 -6.60 5.78
CA LEU A 6 -2.47 -7.70 4.88
C LEU A 6 -0.95 -7.92 4.85
N LEU A 7 -0.16 -6.85 4.79
CA LEU A 7 1.30 -6.96 4.80
C LEU A 7 1.83 -7.55 6.09
N LEU A 8 1.26 -7.18 7.24
CA LEU A 8 1.60 -7.79 8.52
C LEU A 8 1.25 -9.28 8.56
N THR A 9 0.04 -9.66 8.11
CA THR A 9 -0.38 -11.08 8.10
C THR A 9 0.52 -11.91 7.20
N VAL A 10 0.89 -11.37 6.06
CA VAL A 10 1.79 -11.98 5.11
C VAL A 10 3.20 -12.10 5.68
N GLY A 11 3.73 -11.03 6.27
CA GLY A 11 5.02 -11.01 6.93
C GLY A 11 5.09 -12.06 8.05
N TYR A 12 4.01 -12.19 8.82
CA TYR A 12 3.88 -13.23 9.85
C TYR A 12 3.91 -14.65 9.24
N MET A 13 3.18 -14.90 8.14
CA MET A 13 3.14 -16.21 7.49
C MET A 13 4.48 -16.62 6.89
N LEU A 14 5.30 -15.65 6.45
CA LEU A 14 6.63 -15.90 5.89
C LEU A 14 7.73 -15.95 6.93
N SER A 15 7.50 -15.40 8.10
CA SER A 15 8.45 -15.40 9.20
C SER A 15 8.54 -16.80 9.80
N SER A 16 9.74 -17.34 9.87
CA SER A 16 10.02 -18.61 10.57
C SER A 16 9.89 -18.48 12.10
N VAL A 17 9.76 -17.26 12.61
CA VAL A 17 9.66 -16.96 14.05
C VAL A 17 8.31 -16.31 14.33
N ALA A 18 7.36 -17.15 14.72
CA ALA A 18 6.03 -16.71 15.13
C ALA A 18 6.08 -16.08 16.52
N HIS A 19 6.21 -14.75 16.60
CA HIS A 19 6.08 -14.05 17.87
C HIS A 19 4.59 -13.88 18.25
N ARG A 20 4.24 -14.19 19.51
CA ARG A 20 2.86 -13.97 20.04
C ARG A 20 2.42 -12.51 19.88
N SER A 21 3.35 -11.57 20.00
CA SER A 21 3.09 -10.13 19.78
C SER A 21 2.62 -9.80 18.38
N SER A 22 3.10 -10.50 17.35
CA SER A 22 2.64 -10.31 15.96
C SER A 22 1.18 -10.73 15.80
N ILE A 23 0.79 -11.86 16.41
CA ILE A 23 -0.62 -12.32 16.38
C ILE A 23 -1.54 -11.30 17.06
N ILE A 24 -1.13 -10.81 18.24
CA ILE A 24 -1.92 -9.80 18.95
C ILE A 24 -2.08 -8.53 18.13
N CYS A 25 -1.00 -8.06 17.51
CA CYS A 25 -1.05 -6.88 16.63
C CYS A 25 -2.00 -7.09 15.46
N ILE A 26 -1.90 -8.24 14.76
CA ILE A 26 -2.78 -8.58 13.63
C ILE A 26 -4.25 -8.63 14.08
N LEU A 27 -4.56 -9.27 15.21
CA LEU A 27 -5.91 -9.35 15.73
C LEU A 27 -6.48 -7.98 16.09
N LEU A 28 -5.68 -7.11 16.72
CA LEU A 28 -6.08 -5.73 17.01
C LEU A 28 -6.34 -4.93 15.74
N CYS A 29 -5.47 -5.04 14.74
CA CYS A 29 -5.67 -4.36 13.45
C CYS A 29 -6.93 -4.87 12.73
N LEU A 30 -7.18 -6.17 12.73
CA LEU A 30 -8.39 -6.76 12.16
C LEU A 30 -9.64 -6.29 12.91
N ALA A 31 -9.60 -6.21 14.24
CA ALA A 31 -10.70 -5.71 15.04
C ALA A 31 -11.03 -4.24 14.72
N ILE A 32 -10.02 -3.39 14.53
CA ILE A 32 -10.22 -1.98 14.15
C ILE A 32 -10.86 -1.89 12.75
N VAL A 33 -10.39 -2.69 11.79
CA VAL A 33 -10.97 -2.71 10.43
C VAL A 33 -12.41 -3.23 10.48
N ALA A 34 -12.68 -4.30 11.22
CA ALA A 34 -14.03 -4.84 11.39
C ALA A 34 -14.97 -3.84 12.05
N PHE A 35 -14.50 -3.12 13.07
CA PHE A 35 -15.26 -2.06 13.73
C PHE A 35 -15.62 -0.93 12.77
N GLU A 36 -14.68 -0.47 11.94
CA GLU A 36 -14.94 0.55 10.92
C GLU A 36 -15.96 0.06 9.88
N CYS A 37 -15.84 -1.20 9.43
CA CYS A 37 -16.82 -1.80 8.52
C CYS A 37 -18.22 -1.87 9.14
N TYR A 38 -18.30 -2.23 10.42
CA TYR A 38 -19.56 -2.28 11.16
C TYR A 38 -20.23 -0.90 11.25
N LEU A 39 -19.46 0.13 11.59
CA LEU A 39 -19.98 1.51 11.68
C LEU A 39 -20.46 2.05 10.33
N LYS A 40 -19.77 1.74 9.26
CA LYS A 40 -20.15 2.18 7.91
C LYS A 40 -21.24 1.33 7.27
N GLY A 41 -21.57 0.18 7.84
CA GLY A 41 -22.54 -0.75 7.28
C GLY A 41 -22.19 -1.31 5.90
N VAL A 42 -20.93 -1.09 5.43
CA VAL A 42 -20.47 -1.51 4.10
C VAL A 42 -19.15 -2.24 4.22
N PHE A 43 -19.07 -3.41 3.62
CA PHE A 43 -17.80 -4.12 3.49
C PHE A 43 -16.97 -3.48 2.37
N PRO A 44 -15.69 -3.11 2.60
CA PRO A 44 -14.87 -2.39 1.64
C PRO A 44 -14.31 -3.33 0.55
N ILE A 45 -15.19 -3.90 -0.29
CA ILE A 45 -14.83 -4.86 -1.35
C ILE A 45 -13.77 -4.27 -2.29
N ILE A 46 -13.93 -3.02 -2.69
CA ILE A 46 -12.99 -2.33 -3.60
C ILE A 46 -11.62 -2.19 -2.92
N GLY A 47 -11.60 -1.78 -1.64
CA GLY A 47 -10.36 -1.69 -0.88
C GLY A 47 -9.64 -3.02 -0.75
N PHE A 48 -10.37 -4.11 -0.57
CA PHE A 48 -9.81 -5.46 -0.49
C PHE A 48 -9.32 -5.94 -1.86
N ALA A 49 -10.10 -5.69 -2.93
CA ALA A 49 -9.74 -6.05 -4.30
C ALA A 49 -8.46 -5.34 -4.80
N ILE A 50 -8.16 -4.14 -4.28
CA ILE A 50 -6.91 -3.43 -4.57
C ILE A 50 -5.78 -3.90 -3.66
N ALA A 51 -6.04 -4.07 -2.37
CA ALA A 51 -5.01 -4.38 -1.39
C ALA A 51 -4.47 -5.81 -1.51
N ALA A 52 -5.31 -6.80 -1.84
CA ALA A 52 -4.90 -8.19 -1.95
C ALA A 52 -3.91 -8.46 -3.11
N PRO A 53 -4.16 -8.01 -4.36
CA PRO A 53 -3.18 -8.13 -5.44
C PRO A 53 -1.89 -7.38 -5.14
N PHE A 54 -1.98 -6.20 -4.51
CA PHE A 54 -0.80 -5.43 -4.16
C PHE A 54 0.04 -6.11 -3.08
N ALA A 55 -0.58 -6.72 -2.07
CA ALA A 55 0.13 -7.54 -1.09
C ALA A 55 0.80 -8.77 -1.73
N ALA A 56 0.10 -9.44 -2.65
CA ALA A 56 0.66 -10.56 -3.43
C ALA A 56 1.85 -10.12 -4.31
N TYR A 57 1.77 -8.95 -4.92
CA TYR A 57 2.84 -8.33 -5.69
C TYR A 57 4.09 -8.10 -4.83
N ILE A 58 3.95 -7.53 -3.65
CA ILE A 58 5.06 -7.31 -2.72
C ILE A 58 5.69 -8.64 -2.30
N LEU A 59 4.87 -9.65 -2.02
CA LEU A 59 5.33 -11.00 -1.70
C LEU A 59 6.18 -11.61 -2.81
N TRP A 60 5.69 -11.50 -4.04
CA TRP A 60 6.40 -12.02 -5.20
C TRP A 60 7.77 -11.38 -5.33
N HIS A 61 7.85 -10.05 -5.28
CA HIS A 61 9.11 -9.32 -5.37
C HIS A 61 10.08 -9.57 -4.21
N SER A 62 9.57 -9.82 -3.02
CA SER A 62 10.38 -10.17 -1.86
C SER A 62 10.96 -11.59 -1.96
N LYS A 63 10.20 -12.53 -2.53
CA LYS A 63 10.61 -13.94 -2.63
C LYS A 63 11.60 -14.18 -3.77
N TYR A 64 11.42 -13.50 -4.90
CA TYR A 64 12.26 -13.69 -6.08
C TYR A 64 13.29 -12.56 -6.18
N ASN A 65 14.56 -12.93 -6.32
CA ASN A 65 15.66 -11.97 -6.40
C ASN A 65 15.82 -11.39 -7.83
N VAL A 66 14.73 -10.85 -8.39
CA VAL A 66 14.76 -10.19 -9.69
C VAL A 66 15.15 -8.73 -9.49
N GLU A 67 16.00 -8.21 -10.36
CA GLU A 67 16.40 -6.81 -10.35
C GLU A 67 15.16 -5.90 -10.54
N PRO A 68 14.92 -4.88 -9.69
CA PRO A 68 13.70 -4.07 -9.72
C PRO A 68 13.40 -3.44 -11.08
N VAL A 69 14.43 -2.93 -11.76
CA VAL A 69 14.28 -2.32 -13.09
C VAL A 69 13.82 -3.32 -14.13
N LYS A 70 14.42 -4.53 -14.12
CA LYS A 70 14.03 -5.59 -15.06
C LYS A 70 12.61 -6.09 -14.78
N ALA A 71 12.27 -6.27 -13.50
CA ALA A 71 10.93 -6.67 -13.12
C ALA A 71 9.88 -5.68 -13.64
N LEU A 72 10.06 -4.39 -13.37
CA LEU A 72 9.16 -3.34 -13.82
C LEU A 72 9.06 -3.27 -15.36
N PHE A 73 10.18 -3.44 -16.05
CA PHE A 73 10.22 -3.47 -17.51
C PHE A 73 9.37 -4.61 -18.07
N TYR A 74 9.52 -5.83 -17.54
CA TYR A 74 8.71 -6.97 -18.00
C TYR A 74 7.22 -6.79 -17.67
N GLU A 75 6.89 -6.28 -16.49
CA GLU A 75 5.51 -6.02 -16.08
C GLU A 75 4.83 -4.99 -16.97
N THR A 76 5.49 -3.87 -17.22
CA THR A 76 4.96 -2.83 -18.10
C THR A 76 4.86 -3.30 -19.55
N SER A 77 5.84 -4.10 -20.03
CA SER A 77 5.81 -4.70 -21.36
C SER A 77 4.66 -5.70 -21.53
N LEU A 78 4.31 -6.47 -20.49
CA LEU A 78 3.15 -7.36 -20.49
C LEU A 78 1.81 -6.60 -20.48
N MET A 79 1.77 -5.41 -19.88
CA MET A 79 0.57 -4.57 -19.88
C MET A 79 0.33 -3.87 -21.22
N LEU A 80 1.37 -3.67 -22.02
CA LEU A 80 1.29 -2.94 -23.30
C LEU A 80 0.32 -3.59 -24.31
N PRO A 81 0.36 -4.91 -24.59
CA PRO A 81 -0.62 -5.54 -25.48
C PRO A 81 -2.06 -5.44 -24.96
N ILE A 82 -2.26 -5.52 -23.65
CA ILE A 82 -3.59 -5.34 -23.03
C ILE A 82 -4.08 -3.90 -23.27
N GLY A 83 -3.21 -2.92 -23.08
CA GLY A 83 -3.50 -1.52 -23.38
C GLY A 83 -3.88 -1.31 -24.85
N ILE A 84 -3.14 -1.91 -25.79
CA ILE A 84 -3.43 -1.82 -27.24
C ILE A 84 -4.80 -2.44 -27.57
N ILE A 85 -5.16 -3.56 -26.95
CA ILE A 85 -6.46 -4.23 -27.18
C ILE A 85 -7.63 -3.37 -26.66
N ILE A 86 -7.44 -2.68 -25.55
CA ILE A 86 -8.48 -1.83 -24.94
C ILE A 86 -8.56 -0.47 -25.65
N LEU A 87 -7.49 -0.03 -26.28
CA LEU A 87 -7.39 1.28 -26.93
C LEU A 87 -8.57 1.62 -27.87
N PRO A 88 -9.05 0.69 -28.74
CA PRO A 88 -10.20 0.98 -29.61
C PRO A 88 -11.52 1.20 -28.87
N SER A 89 -11.63 0.77 -27.62
CA SER A 89 -12.81 0.96 -26.77
C SER A 89 -12.83 2.36 -26.13
N VAL A 90 -11.73 3.09 -26.19
CA VAL A 90 -11.62 4.46 -25.68
C VAL A 90 -12.06 5.42 -26.77
N ASN A 91 -13.00 6.33 -26.45
CA ASN A 91 -13.41 7.38 -27.37
C ASN A 91 -12.23 8.31 -27.69
N PHE A 92 -11.60 8.11 -28.84
CA PHE A 92 -10.47 8.93 -29.31
C PHE A 92 -10.80 10.41 -29.49
N THR A 93 -12.08 10.75 -29.67
CA THR A 93 -12.53 12.15 -29.75
C THR A 93 -12.17 12.94 -28.47
N LEU A 94 -12.12 12.27 -27.33
CA LEU A 94 -11.69 12.89 -26.06
C LEU A 94 -10.18 13.16 -26.02
N ILE A 95 -9.39 12.47 -26.82
CA ILE A 95 -7.92 12.58 -26.85
C ILE A 95 -7.48 13.57 -27.94
N SER A 96 -8.26 13.71 -29.04
CA SER A 96 -7.96 14.63 -30.11
C SER A 96 -8.04 16.11 -29.71
N ASP A 97 -8.82 16.39 -28.64
CA ASP A 97 -9.03 17.73 -28.13
C ASP A 97 -8.01 18.12 -27.04
N TRP A 98 -7.08 17.23 -26.74
CA TRP A 98 -6.05 17.50 -25.73
C TRP A 98 -5.03 18.52 -26.22
N GLU A 99 -4.82 19.53 -25.41
CA GLU A 99 -3.75 20.49 -25.62
C GLU A 99 -2.36 19.84 -25.38
N LEU A 100 -1.33 20.42 -25.97
CA LEU A 100 0.06 19.98 -25.77
C LEU A 100 0.44 19.89 -24.28
N ASN A 101 -0.09 20.79 -23.46
CA ASN A 101 0.14 20.82 -22.03
C ASN A 101 -0.40 19.57 -21.31
N GLU A 102 -1.56 19.06 -21.73
CA GLU A 102 -2.17 17.86 -21.14
C GLU A 102 -1.35 16.60 -21.46
N MET A 103 -0.83 16.51 -22.69
CA MET A 103 0.09 15.44 -23.07
C MET A 103 1.41 15.49 -22.30
N LEU A 104 1.94 16.69 -22.05
CA LEU A 104 3.13 16.89 -21.22
C LEU A 104 2.87 16.47 -19.76
N TYR A 105 1.73 16.85 -19.17
CA TYR A 105 1.36 16.43 -17.82
C TYR A 105 1.25 14.91 -17.68
N LEU A 106 0.66 14.22 -18.66
CA LEU A 106 0.60 12.76 -18.68
C LEU A 106 1.98 12.11 -18.78
N SER A 107 2.86 12.65 -19.59
CA SER A 107 4.23 12.15 -19.72
C SER A 107 5.01 12.31 -18.41
N ILE A 108 4.88 13.46 -17.75
CA ILE A 108 5.49 13.74 -16.44
C ILE A 108 4.91 12.81 -15.38
N LEU A 109 3.59 12.55 -15.40
CA LEU A 109 2.93 11.65 -14.47
C LEU A 109 3.49 10.22 -14.56
N GLY A 110 3.81 9.74 -15.77
CA GLY A 110 4.46 8.45 -15.97
C GLY A 110 5.80 8.37 -15.23
N ILE A 111 6.66 9.39 -15.37
CA ILE A 111 7.96 9.44 -14.67
C ILE A 111 7.77 9.51 -13.16
N LEU A 112 6.84 10.36 -12.70
CA LEU A 112 6.52 10.52 -11.27
C LEU A 112 5.96 9.25 -10.63
N THR A 113 5.35 8.36 -11.41
CA THR A 113 4.82 7.07 -10.90
C THR A 113 5.89 5.99 -10.87
N VAL A 114 6.74 5.94 -11.89
CA VAL A 114 7.78 4.89 -12.02
C VAL A 114 8.85 5.03 -10.94
N LEU A 115 9.30 6.23 -10.62
CA LEU A 115 10.37 6.46 -9.65
C LEU A 115 10.01 5.96 -8.23
N PRO A 116 8.88 6.36 -7.62
CA PRO A 116 8.47 5.82 -6.32
C PRO A 116 8.25 4.30 -6.34
N LEU A 117 7.71 3.76 -7.44
CA LEU A 117 7.48 2.33 -7.56
C LEU A 117 8.80 1.54 -7.59
N LEU A 118 9.81 2.01 -8.32
CA LEU A 118 11.16 1.44 -8.32
C LEU A 118 11.78 1.45 -6.93
N LEU A 119 11.71 2.58 -6.22
CA LEU A 119 12.22 2.72 -4.85
C LEU A 119 11.48 1.77 -3.90
N PHE A 120 10.17 1.66 -4.05
CA PHE A 120 9.34 0.76 -3.25
C PHE A 120 9.72 -0.71 -3.49
N VAL A 121 9.78 -1.18 -4.74
CA VAL A 121 10.18 -2.55 -5.08
C VAL A 121 11.60 -2.84 -4.60
N SER A 122 12.51 -1.88 -4.70
CA SER A 122 13.88 -2.04 -4.18
C SER A 122 13.88 -2.19 -2.65
N SER A 123 13.03 -1.45 -1.95
CA SER A 123 12.93 -1.51 -0.48
C SER A 123 12.39 -2.84 0.03
N THR A 124 11.53 -3.54 -0.72
CA THR A 124 10.97 -4.85 -0.31
C THR A 124 12.04 -5.93 -0.12
N LYS A 125 13.24 -5.74 -0.67
CA LYS A 125 14.36 -6.68 -0.56
C LYS A 125 15.23 -6.44 0.68
N VAL A 126 15.21 -5.23 1.21
CA VAL A 126 16.11 -4.79 2.28
C VAL A 126 15.35 -4.62 3.59
N VAL A 127 14.07 -4.26 3.52
CA VAL A 127 13.25 -3.92 4.67
C VAL A 127 12.31 -5.08 5.02
N SER A 128 12.19 -5.40 6.31
CA SER A 128 11.24 -6.42 6.78
C SER A 128 9.79 -5.97 6.56
N PHE A 129 8.88 -6.94 6.39
CA PHE A 129 7.45 -6.66 6.20
C PHE A 129 6.81 -5.87 7.34
N ASP A 130 7.31 -6.06 8.58
CA ASP A 130 6.84 -5.30 9.74
C ASP A 130 7.10 -3.79 9.56
N ILE A 131 8.30 -3.44 9.12
CA ILE A 131 8.68 -2.04 8.85
C ILE A 131 7.93 -1.52 7.62
N LEU A 132 7.80 -2.33 6.57
CA LEU A 132 7.10 -1.96 5.36
C LEU A 132 5.62 -1.64 5.63
N SER A 133 4.97 -2.37 6.54
CA SER A 133 3.58 -2.13 6.94
C SER A 133 3.37 -0.75 7.57
N ILE A 134 4.35 -0.24 8.32
CA ILE A 134 4.28 1.13 8.87
C ILE A 134 4.41 2.17 7.77
N TYR A 135 5.39 2.02 6.87
CA TYR A 135 5.55 2.99 5.77
C TYR A 135 4.31 3.06 4.89
N GLN A 136 3.59 1.94 4.73
CA GLN A 136 2.31 1.93 4.00
C GLN A 136 1.20 2.75 4.69
N LEU A 137 1.30 3.00 6.01
CA LEU A 137 0.38 3.92 6.68
C LEU A 137 0.60 5.39 6.34
N LEU A 138 1.79 5.74 5.89
CA LEU A 138 2.09 7.12 5.52
C LEU A 138 1.20 7.61 4.37
N SER A 139 0.92 6.73 3.41
CA SER A 139 0.07 7.06 2.25
C SER A 139 -1.36 7.47 2.63
N PRO A 140 -2.14 6.69 3.40
CA PRO A 140 -3.47 7.13 3.82
C PRO A 140 -3.43 8.34 4.77
N VAL A 141 -2.41 8.48 5.61
CA VAL A 141 -2.27 9.67 6.48
C VAL A 141 -2.06 10.93 5.65
N LEU A 142 -1.16 10.88 4.67
CA LEU A 142 -0.94 12.00 3.75
C LEU A 142 -2.18 12.28 2.90
N GLY A 143 -2.86 11.23 2.39
CA GLY A 143 -4.09 11.38 1.63
C GLY A 143 -5.20 12.07 2.41
N ILE A 144 -5.41 11.68 3.66
CA ILE A 144 -6.37 12.32 4.57
C ILE A 144 -5.98 13.78 4.85
N SER A 145 -4.70 14.02 5.15
CA SER A 145 -4.20 15.38 5.43
C SER A 145 -4.41 16.30 4.22
N ILE A 146 -4.11 15.84 3.02
CA ILE A 146 -4.34 16.57 1.78
C ILE A 146 -5.84 16.80 1.55
N GLY A 147 -6.67 15.77 1.78
CA GLY A 147 -8.13 15.87 1.68
C GLY A 147 -8.72 16.96 2.57
N ILE A 148 -8.26 17.05 3.83
CA ILE A 148 -8.69 18.09 4.76
C ILE A 148 -8.18 19.47 4.34
N VAL A 149 -6.86 19.59 4.11
CA VAL A 149 -6.19 20.89 3.96
C VAL A 149 -6.47 21.53 2.60
N LEU A 150 -6.43 20.74 1.51
CA LEU A 150 -6.59 21.27 0.16
C LEU A 150 -8.04 21.19 -0.35
N TYR A 151 -8.78 20.16 0.05
CA TYR A 151 -10.13 19.91 -0.47
C TYR A 151 -11.25 20.20 0.55
N ASN A 152 -10.91 20.68 1.76
CA ASN A 152 -11.86 20.94 2.84
C ASN A 152 -12.83 19.78 3.11
N GLN A 153 -12.36 18.54 2.96
CA GLN A 153 -13.17 17.35 3.20
C GLN A 153 -13.43 17.20 4.70
N SER A 154 -14.69 17.00 5.06
CA SER A 154 -15.08 16.62 6.44
C SER A 154 -14.80 15.14 6.65
N ILE A 155 -14.05 14.79 7.70
CA ILE A 155 -13.86 13.42 8.11
C ILE A 155 -14.81 13.08 9.24
N GLU A 156 -15.49 11.96 9.10
CA GLU A 156 -16.32 11.42 10.18
C GLU A 156 -15.44 11.07 11.39
N GLY A 157 -15.87 11.46 12.58
CA GLY A 157 -15.07 11.30 13.81
C GLY A 157 -14.64 9.86 14.07
N HIS A 158 -15.49 8.87 13.76
CA HIS A 158 -15.15 7.45 13.92
C HIS A 158 -14.03 7.00 12.96
N THR A 159 -14.02 7.50 11.73
CA THR A 159 -12.94 7.22 10.77
C THR A 159 -11.60 7.75 11.28
N PHE A 160 -11.58 8.97 11.82
CA PHE A 160 -10.37 9.55 12.42
C PHE A 160 -9.87 8.71 13.61
N ILE A 161 -10.77 8.25 14.47
CA ILE A 161 -10.43 7.38 15.61
C ILE A 161 -9.84 6.06 15.14
N SER A 162 -10.46 5.40 14.15
CA SER A 162 -10.00 4.12 13.61
C SER A 162 -8.61 4.22 12.99
N TYR A 163 -8.33 5.29 12.23
CA TYR A 163 -6.99 5.52 11.67
C TYR A 163 -5.94 5.78 12.76
N SER A 164 -6.27 6.63 13.74
CA SER A 164 -5.37 6.94 14.86
C SER A 164 -5.06 5.70 15.69
N ALA A 165 -6.07 4.87 15.97
CA ALA A 165 -5.89 3.62 16.70
C ALA A 165 -4.99 2.63 15.93
N LEU A 166 -5.19 2.50 14.62
CA LEU A 166 -4.38 1.62 13.77
C LEU A 166 -2.91 2.08 13.72
N ILE A 167 -2.68 3.38 13.57
CA ILE A 167 -1.34 3.98 13.60
C ILE A 167 -0.66 3.69 14.94
N PHE A 168 -1.39 3.91 16.04
CA PHE A 168 -0.87 3.66 17.38
C PHE A 168 -0.48 2.20 17.60
N VAL A 169 -1.33 1.25 17.20
CA VAL A 169 -1.06 -0.19 17.33
C VAL A 169 0.19 -0.58 16.52
N LEU A 170 0.31 -0.11 15.27
CA LEU A 170 1.44 -0.46 14.42
C LEU A 170 2.75 0.18 14.88
N ILE A 171 2.74 1.42 15.33
CA ILE A 171 3.94 2.08 15.89
C ILE A 171 4.37 1.36 17.19
N SER A 172 3.43 1.08 18.10
CA SER A 172 3.72 0.37 19.35
C SER A 172 4.33 -1.01 19.10
N TYR A 173 3.79 -1.75 18.15
CA TYR A 173 4.31 -3.06 17.74
C TYR A 173 5.76 -2.97 17.22
N ASN A 174 6.04 -1.98 16.38
CA ASN A 174 7.39 -1.82 15.84
C ASN A 174 8.41 -1.36 16.88
N LEU A 175 8.03 -0.46 17.77
CA LEU A 175 8.90 -0.09 18.91
C LEU A 175 9.22 -1.31 19.78
N TYR A 176 8.24 -2.18 20.01
CA TYR A 176 8.45 -3.44 20.70
C TYR A 176 9.45 -4.35 19.96
N LEU A 177 9.32 -4.51 18.64
CA LEU A 177 10.24 -5.31 17.84
C LEU A 177 11.67 -4.77 17.88
N PHE A 178 11.85 -3.45 17.76
CA PHE A 178 13.17 -2.81 17.84
C PHE A 178 13.80 -3.04 19.22
N SER A 179 13.03 -2.88 20.29
CA SER A 179 13.49 -3.14 21.66
C SER A 179 13.92 -4.59 21.87
N THR A 180 13.19 -5.55 21.29
CA THR A 180 13.50 -6.98 21.42
C THR A 180 14.72 -7.38 20.60
N LYS A 181 14.89 -6.84 19.39
CA LYS A 181 16.07 -7.08 18.57
C LYS A 181 17.34 -6.50 19.22
N ALA A 182 17.24 -5.32 19.80
CA ALA A 182 18.38 -4.70 20.52
C ALA A 182 18.86 -5.56 21.71
N LYS A 183 17.93 -6.24 22.42
CA LYS A 183 18.30 -7.12 23.54
C LYS A 183 18.94 -8.44 23.11
N ASN A 184 18.69 -8.92 21.92
CA ASN A 184 19.25 -10.19 21.44
C ASN A 184 20.63 -10.04 20.75
N HIS A 185 21.14 -8.83 20.60
CA HIS A 185 22.46 -8.52 20.05
C HIS A 185 23.48 -8.10 21.13
N VAL A 186 23.09 -8.11 22.41
CA VAL A 186 23.96 -7.96 23.58
C VAL A 186 24.11 -9.30 24.27
#